data_4effce95b8b3a4431affca23764797ce
#
_entry.id   4effce95b8b3a4431affca23764797ce
#
_cell.length_a   1.000
_cell.length_b   1.000
_cell.length_c   1.000
_cell.angle_alpha   90.00
_cell.angle_beta   90.00
_cell.angle_gamma   90.00
#
_symmetry.space_group_name_H-M   'P 1'
#
loop_
_entity.id
_entity.type
_entity.pdbx_description
1 polymer ?
#
loop_
_entity_poly.entity_id
_entity_poly.type
_entity_poly.pdbx_seq_one_letter_code
_entity_poly.pdbx_strand_id
1 'polypeptide(L)'
;MTPESSWAPLRVPTFRMLWLVWLTANVTMWMNDVAAAWVMTTLTTSPTLIAMVQTASALPVFLLGLPSGALADILDRRRYFIATQFWVAFNASILAMVTASGSLNATVLLLLVFGNGIGLAMRWPVFAAVIPELVPRRQLGAAVALNGVAMNLSRVLGPLLAGAIISSLGSEYVFVLNFVLSIGAGITLLRWKRESKPPSVLPGERFLGAMRLGWQYVRESKRTKDAIVRTAAFFLNSTALLALLPLEAKRFGSGGATTYTILLASLGLGAILAAFNLQKLRARWTPDQLAVYGSIIQALATVGVAVSPTIWTASPSMFVGGVAWITVANSVTVAAQLSLPDWVRARGMSIYQMAIMGSSALGALAWGQIAEWTSVPTSLLCASAAMLLGLVVTRNRPLGGEQQQDHTPTHPFPEPIPANAMAPDDGPVMVTLEYGIDPMRGGEFQSIMAESRSARLRLGAVSWGLFEDVQQPGRFVEYFACDTWADYLRQFDRFTAMDQQLQAMRYAFHLGEDPPRISRFIARHPPAR
;
A
#
# COMPACT_ATOMS: atom_id res chain seq x y z
N MET A 1 16.75 21.98 21.18
CA MET A 1 16.86 20.51 21.14
C MET A 1 17.65 20.14 19.89
N THR A 2 18.83 19.58 20.03
CA THR A 2 19.61 19.09 18.87
C THR A 2 18.82 17.99 18.18
N PRO A 3 18.62 18.03 16.84
CA PRO A 3 17.95 16.97 16.10
C PRO A 3 18.71 15.66 16.32
N GLU A 4 18.02 14.63 16.82
CA GLU A 4 18.62 13.31 16.95
C GLU A 4 19.03 12.81 15.55
N SER A 5 20.17 12.11 15.48
CA SER A 5 20.66 11.52 14.22
C SER A 5 19.62 10.61 13.59
N SER A 6 19.43 10.69 12.26
CA SER A 6 18.56 9.79 11.50
C SER A 6 18.88 8.29 11.72
N TRP A 7 20.06 7.97 12.24
CA TRP A 7 20.53 6.62 12.58
C TRP A 7 20.33 6.24 14.05
N ALA A 8 19.77 7.14 14.88
CA ALA A 8 19.57 6.91 16.31
C ALA A 8 18.80 5.62 16.64
N PRO A 9 17.74 5.21 15.88
CA PRO A 9 17.03 3.98 16.16
C PRO A 9 17.90 2.72 16.10
N LEU A 10 18.95 2.69 15.27
CA LEU A 10 19.86 1.53 15.18
C LEU A 10 20.74 1.35 16.42
N ARG A 11 20.79 2.33 17.32
CA ARG A 11 21.46 2.19 18.62
C ARG A 11 20.64 1.35 19.60
N VAL A 12 19.31 1.21 19.36
CA VAL A 12 18.45 0.33 20.14
C VAL A 12 18.68 -1.12 19.68
N PRO A 13 19.23 -2.01 20.52
CA PRO A 13 19.64 -3.36 20.09
C PRO A 13 18.48 -4.17 19.48
N THR A 14 17.30 -4.12 20.08
CA THR A 14 16.10 -4.82 19.59
C THR A 14 15.65 -4.28 18.24
N PHE A 15 15.62 -2.96 18.04
CA PHE A 15 15.28 -2.36 16.77
C PHE A 15 16.30 -2.76 15.70
N ARG A 16 17.60 -2.65 15.99
CA ARG A 16 18.67 -3.04 15.04
C ARG A 16 18.55 -4.50 14.62
N MET A 17 18.33 -5.41 15.58
CA MET A 17 18.14 -6.84 15.31
C MET A 17 16.96 -7.09 14.38
N LEU A 18 15.79 -6.51 14.68
CA LEU A 18 14.59 -6.69 13.88
C LEU A 18 14.69 -6.00 12.51
N TRP A 19 15.38 -4.86 12.45
CA TRP A 19 15.64 -4.16 11.20
C TRP A 19 16.55 -4.96 10.25
N LEU A 20 17.59 -5.63 10.80
CA LEU A 20 18.44 -6.52 10.03
C LEU A 20 17.70 -7.76 9.53
N VAL A 21 16.87 -8.37 10.39
CA VAL A 21 15.97 -9.48 9.98
C VAL A 21 15.05 -9.02 8.85
N TRP A 22 14.48 -7.84 8.98
CA TRP A 22 13.59 -7.27 7.97
C TRP A 22 14.31 -6.98 6.64
N LEU A 23 15.49 -6.37 6.70
CA LEU A 23 16.31 -6.12 5.52
C LEU A 23 16.66 -7.44 4.80
N THR A 24 17.19 -8.42 5.53
CA THR A 24 17.52 -9.75 5.01
C THR A 24 16.33 -10.41 4.35
N ALA A 25 15.18 -10.40 5.03
CA ALA A 25 13.96 -11.01 4.53
C ALA A 25 13.39 -10.31 3.27
N ASN A 26 13.61 -9.00 3.10
CA ASN A 26 13.24 -8.30 1.86
C ASN A 26 14.26 -8.56 0.74
N VAL A 27 15.55 -8.62 1.04
CA VAL A 27 16.58 -8.98 0.05
C VAL A 27 16.32 -10.39 -0.50
N THR A 28 16.12 -11.38 0.37
CA THR A 28 15.86 -12.77 -0.07
C THR A 28 14.55 -12.90 -0.86
N MET A 29 13.54 -12.10 -0.55
CA MET A 29 12.30 -12.04 -1.33
C MET A 29 12.58 -11.61 -2.78
N TRP A 30 13.27 -10.48 -2.96
CA TRP A 30 13.61 -9.99 -4.30
C TRP A 30 14.54 -10.94 -5.06
N MET A 31 15.47 -11.59 -4.35
CA MET A 31 16.31 -12.65 -4.93
C MET A 31 15.48 -13.82 -5.44
N ASN A 32 14.52 -14.27 -4.63
CA ASN A 32 13.64 -15.38 -4.97
C ASN A 32 12.78 -15.08 -6.20
N ASP A 33 12.21 -13.87 -6.29
CA ASP A 33 11.38 -13.44 -7.44
C ASP A 33 12.20 -13.43 -8.73
N VAL A 34 13.43 -12.93 -8.69
CA VAL A 34 14.35 -12.92 -9.84
C VAL A 34 14.75 -14.35 -10.26
N ALA A 35 15.09 -15.20 -9.28
CA ALA A 35 15.48 -16.58 -9.57
C ALA A 35 14.29 -17.39 -10.12
N ALA A 36 13.10 -17.24 -9.55
CA ALA A 36 11.89 -17.90 -10.03
C ALA A 36 11.54 -17.48 -11.46
N ALA A 37 11.60 -16.17 -11.77
CA ALA A 37 11.35 -15.66 -13.11
C ALA A 37 12.37 -16.21 -14.13
N TRP A 38 13.65 -16.29 -13.74
CA TRP A 38 14.69 -16.88 -14.59
C TRP A 38 14.48 -18.38 -14.80
N VAL A 39 14.25 -19.14 -13.74
CA VAL A 39 14.00 -20.59 -13.80
C VAL A 39 12.79 -20.90 -14.67
N MET A 40 11.71 -20.11 -14.58
CA MET A 40 10.55 -20.31 -15.44
C MET A 40 10.93 -20.29 -16.92
N THR A 41 11.89 -19.46 -17.32
CA THR A 41 12.36 -19.44 -18.73
C THR A 41 13.13 -20.69 -19.17
N THR A 42 13.59 -21.53 -18.24
CA THR A 42 14.19 -22.84 -18.55
C THR A 42 13.15 -23.95 -18.62
N LEU A 43 11.99 -23.76 -17.96
CA LEU A 43 10.91 -24.74 -17.91
C LEU A 43 9.91 -24.58 -19.05
N THR A 44 9.77 -23.36 -19.60
CA THR A 44 8.81 -23.06 -20.66
C THR A 44 9.27 -21.92 -21.56
N THR A 45 8.75 -21.87 -22.77
CA THR A 45 8.89 -20.75 -23.70
C THR A 45 7.67 -19.82 -23.72
N SER A 46 6.59 -20.16 -23.00
CA SER A 46 5.37 -19.38 -22.95
C SER A 46 5.57 -18.05 -22.21
N PRO A 47 5.42 -16.89 -22.86
CA PRO A 47 5.48 -15.58 -22.21
C PRO A 47 4.47 -15.42 -21.10
N THR A 48 3.26 -16.01 -21.26
CA THR A 48 2.20 -15.99 -20.24
C THR A 48 2.67 -16.66 -18.94
N LEU A 49 3.21 -17.88 -19.02
CA LEU A 49 3.67 -18.61 -17.81
C LEU A 49 4.84 -17.92 -17.14
N ILE A 50 5.75 -17.31 -17.92
CA ILE A 50 6.89 -16.57 -17.38
C ILE A 50 6.39 -15.29 -16.64
N ALA A 51 5.48 -14.55 -17.25
CA ALA A 51 4.88 -13.38 -16.61
C ALA A 51 4.00 -13.74 -15.39
N MET A 52 3.38 -14.93 -15.37
CA MET A 52 2.60 -15.44 -14.24
C MET A 52 3.43 -15.62 -12.97
N VAL A 53 4.76 -15.71 -13.02
CA VAL A 53 5.61 -15.71 -11.82
C VAL A 53 5.40 -14.43 -11.03
N GLN A 54 5.36 -13.27 -11.71
CA GLN A 54 5.07 -11.99 -11.06
C GLN A 54 3.64 -11.93 -10.51
N THR A 55 2.68 -12.50 -11.25
CA THR A 55 1.28 -12.61 -10.79
C THR A 55 1.21 -13.49 -9.54
N ALA A 56 1.86 -14.65 -9.53
CA ALA A 56 1.86 -15.59 -8.40
C ALA A 56 2.50 -14.98 -7.14
N SER A 57 3.54 -14.16 -7.29
CA SER A 57 4.17 -13.44 -6.17
C SER A 57 3.27 -12.33 -5.60
N ALA A 58 2.60 -11.57 -6.46
CA ALA A 58 1.82 -10.39 -6.07
C ALA A 58 0.38 -10.71 -5.61
N LEU A 59 -0.26 -11.73 -6.19
CA LEU A 59 -1.66 -12.06 -5.95
C LEU A 59 -2.00 -12.37 -4.48
N PRO A 60 -1.18 -13.12 -3.71
CA PRO A 60 -1.46 -13.35 -2.29
C PRO A 60 -1.50 -12.06 -1.48
N VAL A 61 -0.65 -11.09 -1.78
CA VAL A 61 -0.65 -9.78 -1.09
C VAL A 61 -1.92 -9.01 -1.40
N PHE A 62 -2.41 -9.08 -2.63
CA PHE A 62 -3.71 -8.51 -2.99
C PHE A 62 -4.87 -9.17 -2.23
N LEU A 63 -4.91 -10.50 -2.20
CA LEU A 63 -6.01 -11.25 -1.56
C LEU A 63 -5.98 -11.19 -0.03
N LEU A 64 -4.79 -11.25 0.58
CA LEU A 64 -4.60 -11.37 2.01
C LEU A 64 -4.19 -10.07 2.70
N GLY A 65 -3.98 -8.99 1.97
CA GLY A 65 -3.48 -7.72 2.54
C GLY A 65 -4.33 -7.17 3.69
N LEU A 66 -5.66 -7.13 3.54
CA LEU A 66 -6.57 -6.72 4.61
C LEU A 66 -6.71 -7.78 5.72
N PRO A 67 -6.98 -9.06 5.41
CA PRO A 67 -7.03 -10.10 6.44
C PRO A 67 -5.75 -10.20 7.28
N SER A 68 -4.58 -10.11 6.66
CA SER A 68 -3.31 -10.22 7.38
C SER A 68 -3.04 -9.03 8.31
N GLY A 69 -3.45 -7.82 7.92
CA GLY A 69 -3.38 -6.64 8.77
C GLY A 69 -4.19 -6.82 10.05
N ALA A 70 -5.38 -7.33 9.92
CA ALA A 70 -6.25 -7.60 11.05
C ALA A 70 -5.78 -8.76 11.94
N LEU A 71 -5.22 -9.82 11.35
CA LEU A 71 -4.57 -10.88 12.13
C LEU A 71 -3.37 -10.34 12.92
N ALA A 72 -2.63 -9.38 12.38
CA ALA A 72 -1.51 -8.73 13.09
C ALA A 72 -1.96 -7.87 14.29
N ASP A 73 -3.23 -7.43 14.32
CA ASP A 73 -3.80 -6.70 15.46
C ASP A 73 -4.37 -7.64 16.55
N ILE A 74 -4.88 -8.83 16.16
CA ILE A 74 -5.51 -9.80 17.07
C ILE A 74 -4.49 -10.77 17.65
N LEU A 75 -3.55 -11.26 16.83
CA LEU A 75 -2.58 -12.27 17.24
C LEU A 75 -1.38 -11.64 17.95
N ASP A 76 -0.68 -12.43 18.75
CA ASP A 76 0.62 -12.03 19.28
C ASP A 76 1.60 -11.75 18.11
N ARG A 77 2.00 -10.50 17.96
CA ARG A 77 2.82 -10.02 16.84
C ARG A 77 4.15 -10.77 16.72
N ARG A 78 4.74 -11.16 17.84
CA ARG A 78 5.98 -11.95 17.84
C ARG A 78 5.76 -13.34 17.29
N ARG A 79 4.75 -14.08 17.80
CA ARG A 79 4.41 -15.43 17.33
C ARG A 79 4.01 -15.41 15.85
N TYR A 80 3.22 -14.42 15.46
CA TYR A 80 2.79 -14.26 14.08
C TYR A 80 3.98 -14.01 13.15
N PHE A 81 4.93 -13.11 13.52
CA PHE A 81 6.13 -12.85 12.72
C PHE A 81 7.04 -14.08 12.62
N ILE A 82 7.23 -14.82 13.70
CA ILE A 82 7.97 -16.08 13.70
C ILE A 82 7.33 -17.10 12.76
N ALA A 83 6.01 -17.31 12.85
CA ALA A 83 5.28 -18.23 11.98
C ALA A 83 5.43 -17.89 10.50
N THR A 84 5.30 -16.60 10.13
CA THR A 84 5.47 -16.17 8.74
C THR A 84 6.90 -16.40 8.23
N GLN A 85 7.91 -16.24 9.07
CA GLN A 85 9.30 -16.44 8.68
C GLN A 85 9.62 -17.93 8.47
N PHE A 86 9.11 -18.81 9.32
CA PHE A 86 9.24 -20.26 9.13
C PHE A 86 8.42 -20.77 7.95
N TRP A 87 7.28 -20.16 7.65
CA TRP A 87 6.51 -20.44 6.44
C TRP A 87 7.34 -20.16 5.18
N VAL A 88 8.01 -18.99 5.11
CA VAL A 88 8.91 -18.64 3.98
C VAL A 88 10.08 -19.63 3.90
N ALA A 89 10.69 -19.99 5.03
CA ALA A 89 11.77 -20.97 5.06
C ALA A 89 11.31 -22.35 4.56
N PHE A 90 10.13 -22.79 4.96
CA PHE A 90 9.54 -24.05 4.50
C PHE A 90 9.32 -24.03 2.97
N ASN A 91 8.72 -22.98 2.42
CA ASN A 91 8.55 -22.85 0.97
C ASN A 91 9.90 -22.84 0.23
N ALA A 92 10.88 -22.09 0.76
CA ALA A 92 12.22 -22.02 0.16
C ALA A 92 12.93 -23.39 0.20
N SER A 93 12.76 -24.18 1.26
CA SER A 93 13.32 -25.53 1.35
C SER A 93 12.73 -26.47 0.31
N ILE A 94 11.40 -26.45 0.13
CA ILE A 94 10.74 -27.25 -0.92
C ILE A 94 11.24 -26.84 -2.30
N LEU A 95 11.30 -25.53 -2.56
CA LEU A 95 11.75 -25.02 -3.85
C LEU A 95 13.19 -25.42 -4.15
N ALA A 96 14.09 -25.33 -3.16
CA ALA A 96 15.48 -25.79 -3.30
C ALA A 96 15.56 -27.30 -3.57
N MET A 97 14.81 -28.14 -2.82
CA MET A 97 14.80 -29.60 -3.00
C MET A 97 14.25 -30.02 -4.36
N VAL A 98 13.12 -29.44 -4.79
CA VAL A 98 12.48 -29.78 -6.08
C VAL A 98 13.35 -29.31 -7.25
N THR A 99 14.03 -28.17 -7.10
CA THR A 99 14.98 -27.68 -8.12
C THR A 99 16.21 -28.60 -8.21
N ALA A 100 16.80 -28.97 -7.06
CA ALA A 100 17.97 -29.84 -7.02
C ALA A 100 17.68 -31.27 -7.52
N SER A 101 16.48 -31.78 -7.31
CA SER A 101 16.06 -33.12 -7.81
C SER A 101 15.74 -33.14 -9.30
N GLY A 102 15.72 -31.97 -9.99
CA GLY A 102 15.34 -31.87 -11.40
C GLY A 102 13.86 -32.17 -11.69
N SER A 103 13.02 -32.26 -10.65
CA SER A 103 11.58 -32.54 -10.78
C SER A 103 10.71 -31.29 -10.85
N LEU A 104 11.32 -30.08 -10.90
CA LEU A 104 10.63 -28.81 -10.98
C LEU A 104 9.92 -28.64 -12.32
N ASN A 105 8.65 -28.30 -12.29
CA ASN A 105 7.86 -27.92 -13.46
C ASN A 105 7.20 -26.54 -13.25
N ALA A 106 6.66 -25.96 -14.32
CA ALA A 106 6.08 -24.62 -14.29
C ALA A 106 4.96 -24.46 -13.24
N THR A 107 4.07 -25.45 -13.11
CA THR A 107 2.97 -25.41 -12.15
C THR A 107 3.44 -25.44 -10.70
N VAL A 108 4.39 -26.33 -10.39
CA VAL A 108 4.98 -26.42 -9.03
C VAL A 108 5.72 -25.14 -8.68
N LEU A 109 6.48 -24.56 -9.63
CA LEU A 109 7.15 -23.27 -9.41
C LEU A 109 6.15 -22.17 -9.09
N LEU A 110 5.06 -22.04 -9.86
CA LEU A 110 4.02 -21.03 -9.62
C LEU A 110 3.34 -21.22 -8.25
N LEU A 111 3.04 -22.45 -7.85
CA LEU A 111 2.45 -22.75 -6.53
C LEU A 111 3.39 -22.37 -5.38
N LEU A 112 4.68 -22.65 -5.50
CA LEU A 112 5.68 -22.31 -4.48
C LEU A 112 5.94 -20.80 -4.42
N VAL A 113 5.96 -20.12 -5.56
CA VAL A 113 6.03 -18.64 -5.61
C VAL A 113 4.79 -18.02 -4.97
N PHE A 114 3.61 -18.55 -5.24
CA PHE A 114 2.37 -18.12 -4.59
C PHE A 114 2.43 -18.36 -3.07
N GLY A 115 2.90 -19.51 -2.63
CA GLY A 115 3.14 -19.83 -1.21
C GLY A 115 4.10 -18.84 -0.54
N ASN A 116 5.17 -18.44 -1.23
CA ASN A 116 6.10 -17.41 -0.75
C ASN A 116 5.42 -16.03 -0.64
N GLY A 117 4.57 -15.69 -1.62
CA GLY A 117 3.73 -14.49 -1.60
C GLY A 117 2.78 -14.42 -0.40
N ILE A 118 2.23 -15.54 0.08
CA ILE A 118 1.45 -15.63 1.32
C ILE A 118 2.30 -15.16 2.51
N GLY A 119 3.53 -15.64 2.63
CA GLY A 119 4.47 -15.22 3.68
C GLY A 119 4.74 -13.71 3.64
N LEU A 120 4.89 -13.14 2.44
CA LEU A 120 5.03 -11.70 2.24
C LEU A 120 3.80 -10.91 2.69
N ALA A 121 2.61 -11.35 2.28
CA ALA A 121 1.34 -10.72 2.64
C ALA A 121 1.15 -10.64 4.16
N MET A 122 1.52 -11.70 4.87
CA MET A 122 1.37 -11.81 6.32
C MET A 122 2.45 -11.00 7.08
N ARG A 123 3.66 -10.91 6.56
CA ARG A 123 4.81 -10.31 7.25
C ARG A 123 4.75 -8.78 7.31
N TRP A 124 4.28 -8.12 6.26
CA TRP A 124 4.31 -6.67 6.10
C TRP A 124 3.55 -5.90 7.18
N PRO A 125 2.27 -6.24 7.47
CA PRO A 125 1.50 -5.54 8.51
C PRO A 125 2.12 -5.70 9.89
N VAL A 126 2.68 -6.88 10.19
CA VAL A 126 3.29 -7.16 11.49
C VAL A 126 4.48 -6.25 11.74
N PHE A 127 5.39 -6.13 10.78
CA PHE A 127 6.58 -5.29 10.95
C PHE A 127 6.21 -3.82 11.10
N ALA A 128 5.26 -3.32 10.31
CA ALA A 128 4.76 -1.95 10.43
C ALA A 128 4.14 -1.67 11.81
N ALA A 129 3.42 -2.65 12.38
CA ALA A 129 2.80 -2.54 13.69
C ALA A 129 3.81 -2.63 14.86
N VAL A 130 4.95 -3.28 14.64
CA VAL A 130 5.99 -3.47 15.67
C VAL A 130 6.91 -2.24 15.80
N ILE A 131 7.20 -1.52 14.70
CA ILE A 131 8.12 -0.36 14.71
C ILE A 131 7.83 0.63 15.86
N PRO A 132 6.57 1.08 16.11
CA PRO A 132 6.27 2.03 17.18
C PRO A 132 6.48 1.48 18.60
N GLU A 133 6.58 0.14 18.75
CA GLU A 133 6.82 -0.51 20.04
C GLU A 133 8.32 -0.56 20.39
N LEU A 134 9.19 -0.45 19.38
CA LEU A 134 10.63 -0.67 19.51
C LEU A 134 11.43 0.60 19.86
N VAL A 135 10.89 1.78 19.55
CA VAL A 135 11.61 3.04 19.70
C VAL A 135 10.76 4.09 20.43
N PRO A 136 11.40 5.04 21.15
CA PRO A 136 10.70 6.18 21.74
C PRO A 136 9.97 7.00 20.66
N ARG A 137 8.85 7.66 21.02
CA ARG A 137 8.04 8.46 20.08
C ARG A 137 8.86 9.49 19.29
N ARG A 138 9.88 10.12 19.93
CA ARG A 138 10.78 11.09 19.30
C ARG A 138 11.63 10.50 18.17
N GLN A 139 11.91 9.20 18.20
CA GLN A 139 12.70 8.49 17.17
C GLN A 139 11.85 7.79 16.12
N LEU A 140 10.51 7.80 16.24
CA LEU A 140 9.60 7.07 15.36
C LEU A 140 9.75 7.51 13.89
N GLY A 141 9.88 8.81 13.63
CA GLY A 141 10.09 9.32 12.27
C GLY A 141 11.37 8.77 11.62
N ALA A 142 12.48 8.71 12.39
CA ALA A 142 13.73 8.13 11.91
C ALA A 142 13.63 6.61 11.71
N ALA A 143 12.90 5.88 12.57
CA ALA A 143 12.68 4.44 12.42
C ALA A 143 11.86 4.11 11.17
N VAL A 144 10.82 4.89 10.87
CA VAL A 144 10.02 4.76 9.63
C VAL A 144 10.88 5.09 8.39
N ALA A 145 11.73 6.10 8.46
CA ALA A 145 12.66 6.43 7.38
C ALA A 145 13.65 5.28 7.12
N LEU A 146 14.21 4.66 8.17
CA LEU A 146 15.08 3.48 8.07
C LEU A 146 14.38 2.26 7.48
N ASN A 147 13.07 2.08 7.75
CA ASN A 147 12.28 1.06 7.07
C ASN A 147 12.22 1.32 5.55
N GLY A 148 11.99 2.56 5.14
CA GLY A 148 12.06 2.96 3.74
C GLY A 148 13.42 2.69 3.09
N VAL A 149 14.51 2.94 3.82
CA VAL A 149 15.88 2.61 3.39
C VAL A 149 16.02 1.10 3.17
N ALA A 150 15.60 0.26 4.13
CA ALA A 150 15.67 -1.19 4.02
C ALA A 150 14.93 -1.70 2.78
N MET A 151 13.74 -1.19 2.52
CA MET A 151 12.93 -1.58 1.37
C MET A 151 13.56 -1.19 0.02
N ASN A 152 14.05 0.04 -0.09
CA ASN A 152 14.68 0.51 -1.33
C ASN A 152 16.03 -0.21 -1.57
N LEU A 153 16.82 -0.41 -0.52
CA LEU A 153 18.07 -1.14 -0.60
C LEU A 153 17.86 -2.59 -1.04
N SER A 154 16.83 -3.26 -0.50
CA SER A 154 16.48 -4.64 -0.86
C SER A 154 16.10 -4.79 -2.34
N ARG A 155 15.36 -3.81 -2.89
CA ARG A 155 14.97 -3.79 -4.31
C ARG A 155 16.15 -3.74 -5.26
N VAL A 156 17.27 -3.21 -4.81
CA VAL A 156 18.51 -3.11 -5.60
C VAL A 156 19.42 -4.30 -5.32
N LEU A 157 19.70 -4.58 -4.04
CA LEU A 157 20.60 -5.66 -3.66
C LEU A 157 20.05 -7.04 -4.01
N GLY A 158 18.73 -7.25 -3.87
CA GLY A 158 18.11 -8.55 -4.17
C GLY A 158 18.38 -9.01 -5.61
N PRO A 159 17.94 -8.26 -6.63
CA PRO A 159 18.20 -8.61 -8.02
C PRO A 159 19.69 -8.73 -8.39
N LEU A 160 20.55 -7.84 -7.86
CA LEU A 160 21.99 -7.91 -8.10
C LEU A 160 22.62 -9.18 -7.56
N LEU A 161 22.32 -9.53 -6.30
CA LEU A 161 22.82 -10.75 -5.66
C LEU A 161 22.26 -12.01 -6.35
N ALA A 162 20.96 -12.01 -6.66
CA ALA A 162 20.34 -13.12 -7.39
C ALA A 162 21.02 -13.33 -8.74
N GLY A 163 21.19 -12.26 -9.52
CA GLY A 163 21.82 -12.33 -10.81
C GLY A 163 23.27 -12.82 -10.73
N ALA A 164 24.06 -12.34 -9.78
CA ALA A 164 25.44 -12.80 -9.56
C ALA A 164 25.48 -14.29 -9.20
N ILE A 165 24.59 -14.77 -8.32
CA ILE A 165 24.54 -16.18 -7.93
C ILE A 165 24.06 -17.05 -9.10
N ILE A 166 23.01 -16.64 -9.82
CA ILE A 166 22.48 -17.38 -10.96
C ILE A 166 23.53 -17.55 -12.05
N SER A 167 24.30 -16.48 -12.33
CA SER A 167 25.32 -16.52 -13.41
C SER A 167 26.55 -17.31 -13.04
N SER A 168 26.90 -17.45 -11.75
CA SER A 168 28.15 -18.11 -11.30
C SER A 168 27.92 -19.51 -10.75
N LEU A 169 26.83 -19.76 -10.05
CA LEU A 169 26.57 -21.00 -9.32
C LEU A 169 25.32 -21.75 -9.79
N GLY A 170 24.31 -21.00 -10.24
CA GLY A 170 23.00 -21.55 -10.60
C GLY A 170 21.87 -21.01 -9.75
N SER A 171 20.65 -21.15 -10.25
CA SER A 171 19.44 -20.62 -9.58
C SER A 171 19.07 -21.37 -8.29
N GLU A 172 19.43 -22.65 -8.19
CA GLU A 172 19.20 -23.48 -7.00
C GLU A 172 19.86 -22.89 -5.75
N TYR A 173 21.04 -22.31 -5.88
CA TYR A 173 21.76 -21.70 -4.76
C TYR A 173 21.08 -20.43 -4.23
N VAL A 174 20.30 -19.73 -5.05
CA VAL A 174 19.47 -18.62 -4.58
C VAL A 174 18.40 -19.13 -3.62
N PHE A 175 17.74 -20.25 -3.95
CA PHE A 175 16.71 -20.84 -3.11
C PHE A 175 17.27 -21.44 -1.82
N VAL A 176 18.45 -22.08 -1.90
CA VAL A 176 19.19 -22.57 -0.72
C VAL A 176 19.57 -21.39 0.20
N LEU A 177 20.10 -20.31 -0.36
CA LEU A 177 20.44 -19.12 0.42
C LEU A 177 19.20 -18.49 1.08
N ASN A 178 18.08 -18.40 0.35
CA ASN A 178 16.82 -17.94 0.90
C ASN A 178 16.37 -18.81 2.09
N PHE A 179 16.45 -20.14 1.97
CA PHE A 179 16.14 -21.07 3.06
C PHE A 179 17.02 -20.80 4.29
N VAL A 180 18.36 -20.77 4.11
CA VAL A 180 19.33 -20.59 5.20
C VAL A 180 19.11 -19.23 5.91
N LEU A 181 18.95 -18.15 5.15
CA LEU A 181 18.74 -16.82 5.71
C LEU A 181 17.36 -16.70 6.39
N SER A 182 16.33 -17.37 5.86
CA SER A 182 15.00 -17.39 6.47
C SER A 182 14.97 -18.17 7.77
N ILE A 183 15.68 -19.29 7.86
CA ILE A 183 15.86 -20.04 9.12
C ILE A 183 16.63 -19.20 10.13
N GLY A 184 17.75 -18.58 9.73
CA GLY A 184 18.54 -17.70 10.60
C GLY A 184 17.73 -16.53 11.13
N ALA A 185 16.91 -15.90 10.29
CA ALA A 185 15.97 -14.85 10.68
C ALA A 185 14.91 -15.38 11.66
N GLY A 186 14.33 -16.54 11.41
CA GLY A 186 13.37 -17.20 12.31
C GLY A 186 13.97 -17.48 13.69
N ILE A 187 15.17 -18.07 13.75
CA ILE A 187 15.90 -18.30 15.00
C ILE A 187 16.20 -16.99 15.75
N THR A 188 16.57 -15.94 15.00
CA THR A 188 16.80 -14.62 15.59
C THR A 188 15.53 -14.06 16.24
N LEU A 189 14.38 -14.22 15.56
CA LEU A 189 13.08 -13.82 16.11
C LEU A 189 12.66 -14.63 17.35
N LEU A 190 13.07 -15.88 17.48
CA LEU A 190 12.84 -16.67 18.71
C LEU A 190 13.53 -16.07 19.93
N ARG A 191 14.66 -15.39 19.75
CA ARG A 191 15.38 -14.69 20.83
C ARG A 191 14.77 -13.35 21.20
N TRP A 192 13.87 -12.79 20.37
CA TRP A 192 13.21 -11.53 20.64
C TRP A 192 12.23 -11.67 21.82
N LYS A 193 12.46 -10.93 22.89
CA LYS A 193 11.55 -10.78 24.01
C LYS A 193 10.71 -9.53 23.79
N ARG A 194 9.41 -9.68 23.61
CA ARG A 194 8.48 -8.57 23.48
C ARG A 194 7.95 -8.19 24.85
N GLU A 195 8.08 -6.91 25.23
CA GLU A 195 7.39 -6.36 26.39
C GLU A 195 5.92 -6.12 26.03
N SER A 196 5.02 -6.78 26.76
CA SER A 196 3.58 -6.59 26.57
C SER A 196 3.17 -5.22 27.09
N LYS A 197 2.59 -4.38 26.24
CA LYS A 197 1.96 -3.14 26.72
C LYS A 197 0.65 -3.46 27.43
N PRO A 198 0.28 -2.69 28.49
CA PRO A 198 -1.02 -2.85 29.13
C PRO A 198 -2.14 -2.64 28.10
N PRO A 199 -3.27 -3.37 28.23
CA PRO A 199 -4.40 -3.24 27.31
C PRO A 199 -4.94 -1.79 27.34
N SER A 200 -5.41 -1.32 26.19
CA SER A 200 -6.10 -0.04 26.04
C SER A 200 -7.38 -0.03 26.88
N VAL A 201 -7.76 1.14 27.42
CA VAL A 201 -8.98 1.34 28.24
C VAL A 201 -10.26 1.12 27.40
N LEU A 202 -10.20 1.39 26.09
CA LEU A 202 -11.33 1.12 25.19
C LEU A 202 -11.20 -0.30 24.60
N PRO A 203 -12.34 -1.05 24.50
CA PRO A 203 -12.33 -2.33 23.81
C PRO A 203 -11.78 -2.17 22.38
N GLY A 204 -11.02 -3.15 21.90
CA GLY A 204 -10.49 -3.14 20.54
C GLY A 204 -11.59 -2.97 19.50
N GLU A 205 -11.30 -2.29 18.39
CA GLU A 205 -12.26 -2.23 17.27
C GLU A 205 -12.56 -3.63 16.75
N ARG A 206 -13.83 -3.91 16.45
CA ARG A 206 -14.22 -5.18 15.82
C ARG A 206 -13.56 -5.28 14.45
N PHE A 207 -12.96 -6.44 14.16
CA PHE A 207 -12.19 -6.71 12.94
C PHE A 207 -12.89 -6.26 11.64
N LEU A 208 -14.14 -6.71 11.44
CA LEU A 208 -14.92 -6.35 10.25
C LEU A 208 -15.29 -4.87 10.21
N GLY A 209 -15.54 -4.26 11.37
CA GLY A 209 -15.79 -2.82 11.49
C GLY A 209 -14.56 -1.99 11.09
N ALA A 210 -13.38 -2.39 11.53
CA ALA A 210 -12.12 -1.76 11.19
C ALA A 210 -11.79 -1.84 9.69
N MET A 211 -12.02 -3.01 9.06
CA MET A 211 -11.86 -3.18 7.61
C MET A 211 -12.85 -2.32 6.82
N ARG A 212 -14.14 -2.36 7.21
CA ARG A 212 -15.18 -1.55 6.58
C ARG A 212 -14.83 -0.07 6.65
N LEU A 213 -14.40 0.40 7.80
CA LEU A 213 -14.04 1.81 8.00
C LEU A 213 -12.86 2.24 7.10
N GLY A 214 -11.80 1.42 7.00
CA GLY A 214 -10.68 1.68 6.09
C GLY A 214 -11.12 1.78 4.63
N TRP A 215 -11.95 0.83 4.18
CA TRP A 215 -12.52 0.83 2.83
C TRP A 215 -13.43 2.04 2.61
N GLN A 216 -14.30 2.35 3.57
CA GLN A 216 -15.22 3.48 3.51
C GLN A 216 -14.46 4.81 3.45
N TYR A 217 -13.39 4.97 4.25
CA TYR A 217 -12.54 6.15 4.17
C TYR A 217 -11.94 6.33 2.77
N VAL A 218 -11.35 5.29 2.20
CA VAL A 218 -10.77 5.33 0.85
C VAL A 218 -11.84 5.65 -0.19
N ARG A 219 -13.02 5.03 -0.08
CA ARG A 219 -14.14 5.26 -1.00
C ARG A 219 -14.66 6.71 -0.96
N GLU A 220 -14.73 7.31 0.21
CA GLU A 220 -15.27 8.66 0.42
C GLU A 220 -14.18 9.77 0.35
N SER A 221 -12.88 9.41 0.34
CA SER A 221 -11.78 10.35 0.16
C SER A 221 -11.38 10.43 -1.31
N LYS A 222 -11.75 11.54 -1.97
CA LYS A 222 -11.41 11.78 -3.38
C LYS A 222 -9.90 11.70 -3.62
N ARG A 223 -9.08 12.34 -2.77
CA ARG A 223 -7.61 12.36 -2.92
C ARG A 223 -6.99 10.98 -2.79
N THR A 224 -7.40 10.20 -1.78
CA THR A 224 -6.90 8.84 -1.60
C THR A 224 -7.28 7.96 -2.78
N LYS A 225 -8.52 8.08 -3.26
CA LYS A 225 -9.04 7.37 -4.42
C LYS A 225 -8.27 7.73 -5.70
N ASP A 226 -8.02 9.02 -5.94
CA ASP A 226 -7.28 9.50 -7.10
C ASP A 226 -5.81 9.01 -7.06
N ALA A 227 -5.17 9.02 -5.89
CA ALA A 227 -3.83 8.47 -5.72
C ALA A 227 -3.80 6.95 -6.01
N ILE A 228 -4.79 6.19 -5.53
CA ILE A 228 -4.90 4.74 -5.77
C ILE A 228 -5.11 4.44 -7.26
N VAL A 229 -6.00 5.16 -7.93
CA VAL A 229 -6.28 4.96 -9.38
C VAL A 229 -5.04 5.25 -10.22
N ARG A 230 -4.32 6.34 -9.95
CA ARG A 230 -3.07 6.66 -10.67
C ARG A 230 -1.97 5.65 -10.40
N THR A 231 -1.87 5.18 -9.16
CA THR A 231 -0.94 4.12 -8.78
C THR A 231 -1.25 2.83 -9.53
N ALA A 232 -2.51 2.41 -9.55
CA ALA A 232 -2.94 1.22 -10.26
C ALA A 232 -2.67 1.31 -11.77
N ALA A 233 -2.97 2.46 -12.40
CA ALA A 233 -2.68 2.69 -13.81
C ALA A 233 -1.18 2.62 -14.12
N PHE A 234 -0.32 3.15 -13.25
CA PHE A 234 1.14 3.06 -13.42
C PHE A 234 1.64 1.62 -13.27
N PHE A 235 1.30 0.95 -12.16
CA PHE A 235 1.84 -0.38 -11.86
C PHE A 235 1.31 -1.45 -12.81
N LEU A 236 0.07 -1.35 -13.29
CA LEU A 236 -0.50 -2.23 -14.31
C LEU A 236 0.38 -2.27 -15.59
N ASN A 237 0.89 -1.12 -16.02
CA ASN A 237 1.65 -1.01 -17.25
C ASN A 237 3.15 -1.17 -17.03
N SER A 238 3.72 -0.62 -15.96
CA SER A 238 5.14 -0.70 -15.68
C SER A 238 5.61 -2.11 -15.36
N THR A 239 4.72 -2.98 -14.87
CA THR A 239 5.01 -4.39 -14.59
C THR A 239 5.37 -5.18 -15.84
N ALA A 240 4.90 -4.78 -17.03
CA ALA A 240 5.23 -5.43 -18.30
C ALA A 240 6.74 -5.59 -18.49
N LEU A 241 7.50 -4.53 -18.21
CA LEU A 241 8.96 -4.53 -18.39
C LEU A 241 9.63 -5.59 -17.51
N LEU A 242 9.31 -5.66 -16.23
CA LEU A 242 9.91 -6.63 -15.30
C LEU A 242 9.41 -8.05 -15.54
N ALA A 243 8.14 -8.24 -15.84
CA ALA A 243 7.53 -9.55 -16.07
C ALA A 243 8.06 -10.24 -17.34
N LEU A 244 8.38 -9.46 -18.38
CA LEU A 244 8.87 -9.95 -19.66
C LEU A 244 10.40 -9.83 -19.81
N LEU A 245 11.09 -9.18 -18.86
CA LEU A 245 12.54 -8.95 -18.90
C LEU A 245 13.37 -10.23 -19.06
N PRO A 246 13.03 -11.38 -18.44
CA PRO A 246 13.78 -12.62 -18.65
C PRO A 246 13.75 -13.10 -20.10
N LEU A 247 12.64 -12.87 -20.81
CA LEU A 247 12.51 -13.20 -22.24
C LEU A 247 13.31 -12.23 -23.13
N GLU A 248 13.25 -10.94 -22.82
CA GLU A 248 14.07 -9.94 -23.51
C GLU A 248 15.57 -10.24 -23.33
N ALA A 249 15.99 -10.65 -22.12
CA ALA A 249 17.36 -11.05 -21.87
C ALA A 249 17.81 -12.24 -22.74
N LYS A 250 16.91 -13.19 -23.01
CA LYS A 250 17.19 -14.31 -23.94
C LYS A 250 17.28 -13.88 -25.41
N ARG A 251 16.58 -12.81 -25.79
CA ARG A 251 16.62 -12.27 -27.15
C ARG A 251 17.96 -11.64 -27.51
N PHE A 252 18.68 -11.09 -26.52
CA PHE A 252 19.96 -10.42 -26.74
C PHE A 252 21.15 -11.37 -26.81
N GLY A 253 21.33 -12.06 -27.94
CA GLY A 253 22.55 -12.81 -28.29
C GLY A 253 22.82 -14.05 -27.43
N SER A 254 23.97 -14.14 -26.74
CA SER A 254 24.34 -15.29 -25.90
C SER A 254 23.39 -15.56 -24.72
N GLY A 255 22.32 -14.79 -24.59
CA GLY A 255 21.05 -14.97 -23.86
C GLY A 255 21.08 -15.63 -22.50
N GLY A 256 22.18 -15.52 -21.76
CA GLY A 256 22.39 -16.18 -20.49
C GLY A 256 21.87 -15.36 -19.31
N ALA A 257 21.97 -15.95 -18.13
CA ALA A 257 21.66 -15.29 -16.86
C ALA A 257 22.46 -13.99 -16.66
N THR A 258 23.64 -13.89 -17.22
CA THR A 258 24.48 -12.69 -17.19
C THR A 258 23.81 -11.50 -17.87
N THR A 259 23.16 -11.70 -19.03
CA THR A 259 22.40 -10.64 -19.73
C THR A 259 21.26 -10.13 -18.87
N TYR A 260 20.50 -11.05 -18.27
CA TYR A 260 19.42 -10.69 -17.35
C TYR A 260 19.92 -9.90 -16.13
N THR A 261 21.07 -10.34 -15.56
CA THR A 261 21.73 -9.66 -14.45
C THR A 261 22.16 -8.24 -14.80
N ILE A 262 22.77 -8.02 -15.98
CA ILE A 262 23.22 -6.69 -16.43
C ILE A 262 22.02 -5.74 -16.59
N LEU A 263 20.90 -6.22 -17.16
CA LEU A 263 19.69 -5.41 -17.31
C LEU A 263 19.10 -5.03 -15.96
N LEU A 264 19.00 -5.97 -15.02
CA LEU A 264 18.53 -5.70 -13.65
C LEU A 264 19.50 -4.77 -12.90
N ALA A 265 20.81 -4.95 -13.07
CA ALA A 265 21.82 -4.07 -12.49
C ALA A 265 21.66 -2.62 -13.01
N SER A 266 21.46 -2.46 -14.32
CA SER A 266 21.25 -1.15 -14.93
C SER A 266 20.00 -0.45 -14.35
N LEU A 267 18.88 -1.18 -14.24
CA LEU A 267 17.66 -0.68 -13.60
C LEU A 267 17.90 -0.30 -12.14
N GLY A 268 18.61 -1.16 -11.39
CA GLY A 268 18.94 -0.92 -9.98
C GLY A 268 19.82 0.31 -9.78
N LEU A 269 20.83 0.51 -10.62
CA LEU A 269 21.71 1.70 -10.58
C LEU A 269 20.92 2.99 -10.86
N GLY A 270 20.00 2.95 -11.83
CA GLY A 270 19.09 4.07 -12.09
C GLY A 270 18.20 4.39 -10.88
N ALA A 271 17.66 3.35 -10.24
CA ALA A 271 16.85 3.49 -9.03
C ALA A 271 17.63 4.11 -7.85
N ILE A 272 18.89 3.73 -7.66
CA ILE A 272 19.79 4.31 -6.66
C ILE A 272 20.01 5.79 -6.95
N LEU A 273 20.36 6.15 -8.18
CA LEU A 273 20.58 7.55 -8.57
C LEU A 273 19.34 8.40 -8.30
N ALA A 274 18.15 7.90 -8.64
CA ALA A 274 16.90 8.58 -8.36
C ALA A 274 16.69 8.78 -6.85
N ALA A 275 16.92 7.76 -6.03
CA ALA A 275 16.74 7.82 -4.59
C ALA A 275 17.61 8.91 -3.94
N PHE A 276 18.88 9.04 -4.34
CA PHE A 276 19.78 10.09 -3.83
C PHE A 276 19.38 11.50 -4.27
N ASN A 277 18.74 11.65 -5.43
CA ASN A 277 18.34 12.97 -5.96
C ASN A 277 16.85 13.30 -5.70
N LEU A 278 16.10 12.41 -5.08
CA LEU A 278 14.65 12.56 -4.91
C LEU A 278 14.26 13.83 -4.15
N GLN A 279 15.03 14.23 -3.12
CA GLN A 279 14.79 15.48 -2.39
C GLN A 279 14.96 16.70 -3.29
N LYS A 280 15.98 16.73 -4.15
CA LYS A 280 16.21 17.83 -5.10
C LYS A 280 15.09 17.90 -6.15
N LEU A 281 14.62 16.75 -6.61
CA LEU A 281 13.51 16.66 -7.55
C LEU A 281 12.21 17.20 -6.94
N ARG A 282 11.90 16.82 -5.70
CA ARG A 282 10.72 17.27 -4.95
C ARG A 282 10.76 18.77 -4.59
N ALA A 283 11.94 19.36 -4.50
CA ALA A 283 12.08 20.80 -4.28
C ALA A 283 11.75 21.62 -5.54
N ARG A 284 11.80 21.02 -6.74
CA ARG A 284 11.56 21.69 -8.02
C ARG A 284 10.22 21.36 -8.65
N TRP A 285 9.70 20.15 -8.42
CA TRP A 285 8.50 19.63 -9.08
C TRP A 285 7.50 19.08 -8.08
N THR A 286 6.22 19.28 -8.38
CA THR A 286 5.12 18.74 -7.56
C THR A 286 5.07 17.21 -7.68
N PRO A 287 4.47 16.51 -6.69
CA PRO A 287 4.26 15.07 -6.77
C PRO A 287 3.53 14.63 -8.06
N ASP A 288 2.60 15.46 -8.53
CA ASP A 288 1.85 15.22 -9.76
C ASP A 288 2.74 15.28 -11.00
N GLN A 289 3.56 16.35 -11.12
CA GLN A 289 4.52 16.49 -12.21
C GLN A 289 5.54 15.36 -12.23
N LEU A 290 6.07 14.96 -11.05
CA LEU A 290 7.00 13.83 -10.94
C LEU A 290 6.36 12.52 -11.38
N ALA A 291 5.08 12.29 -11.06
CA ALA A 291 4.37 11.11 -11.51
C ALA A 291 4.10 11.12 -13.02
N VAL A 292 3.71 12.27 -13.59
CA VAL A 292 3.46 12.40 -15.04
C VAL A 292 4.76 12.25 -15.84
N TYR A 293 5.78 13.06 -15.54
CA TYR A 293 7.05 13.00 -16.27
C TYR A 293 7.76 11.66 -16.09
N GLY A 294 7.74 11.12 -14.86
CA GLY A 294 8.30 9.81 -14.59
C GLY A 294 7.57 8.69 -15.37
N SER A 295 6.24 8.74 -15.50
CA SER A 295 5.50 7.76 -16.30
C SER A 295 5.79 7.89 -17.80
N ILE A 296 5.96 9.11 -18.33
CA ILE A 296 6.37 9.32 -19.72
C ILE A 296 7.77 8.74 -19.95
N ILE A 297 8.71 9.05 -19.07
CA ILE A 297 10.08 8.53 -19.15
C ILE A 297 10.09 7.00 -19.03
N GLN A 298 9.26 6.42 -18.15
CA GLN A 298 9.12 4.98 -18.03
C GLN A 298 8.58 4.34 -19.32
N ALA A 299 7.59 4.96 -19.95
CA ALA A 299 7.05 4.49 -21.24
C ALA A 299 8.14 4.53 -22.32
N LEU A 300 8.87 5.64 -22.43
CA LEU A 300 9.98 5.78 -23.39
C LEU A 300 11.10 4.77 -23.12
N ALA A 301 11.47 4.53 -21.86
CA ALA A 301 12.44 3.54 -21.47
C ALA A 301 11.99 2.13 -21.86
N THR A 302 10.70 1.80 -21.68
CA THR A 302 10.13 0.51 -22.08
C THR A 302 10.15 0.36 -23.62
N VAL A 303 9.83 1.41 -24.38
CA VAL A 303 10.00 1.42 -25.85
C VAL A 303 11.47 1.20 -26.20
N GLY A 304 12.39 1.91 -25.54
CA GLY A 304 13.82 1.76 -25.78
C GLY A 304 14.33 0.32 -25.60
N VAL A 305 13.83 -0.41 -24.57
CA VAL A 305 14.15 -1.83 -24.39
C VAL A 305 13.53 -2.67 -25.51
N ALA A 306 12.26 -2.45 -25.86
CA ALA A 306 11.53 -3.22 -26.86
C ALA A 306 12.20 -3.18 -28.27
N VAL A 307 12.70 -1.99 -28.66
CA VAL A 307 13.33 -1.80 -29.98
C VAL A 307 14.83 -2.04 -29.99
N SER A 308 15.46 -2.29 -28.83
CA SER A 308 16.90 -2.49 -28.73
C SER A 308 17.34 -3.78 -29.42
N PRO A 309 18.34 -3.73 -30.30
CA PRO A 309 18.93 -4.94 -30.94
C PRO A 309 19.95 -5.64 -30.04
N THR A 310 20.52 -4.96 -29.07
CA THR A 310 21.61 -5.49 -28.23
C THR A 310 21.43 -5.08 -26.75
N ILE A 311 22.14 -5.81 -25.88
CA ILE A 311 22.16 -5.48 -24.44
C ILE A 311 22.73 -4.07 -24.18
N TRP A 312 23.69 -3.62 -24.98
CA TRP A 312 24.36 -2.32 -24.81
C TRP A 312 23.43 -1.14 -25.11
N THR A 313 22.43 -1.32 -25.97
CA THR A 313 21.38 -0.32 -26.26
C THR A 313 20.22 -0.43 -25.29
N ALA A 314 19.93 -1.64 -24.78
CA ALA A 314 18.86 -1.86 -23.79
C ALA A 314 19.27 -1.39 -22.38
N SER A 315 20.54 -1.53 -21.97
CA SER A 315 21.00 -1.18 -20.63
C SER A 315 20.82 0.30 -20.27
N PRO A 316 21.14 1.29 -21.13
CA PRO A 316 20.79 2.69 -20.87
C PRO A 316 19.30 2.93 -20.70
N SER A 317 18.45 2.27 -21.49
CA SER A 317 17.00 2.35 -21.35
C SER A 317 16.52 1.77 -20.02
N MET A 318 17.09 0.65 -19.57
CA MET A 318 16.82 0.06 -18.25
C MET A 318 17.24 1.00 -17.12
N PHE A 319 18.41 1.65 -17.24
CA PHE A 319 18.87 2.63 -16.26
C PHE A 319 17.89 3.80 -16.13
N VAL A 320 17.47 4.39 -17.25
CA VAL A 320 16.48 5.47 -17.30
C VAL A 320 15.14 4.99 -16.73
N GLY A 321 14.70 3.77 -17.06
CA GLY A 321 13.53 3.13 -16.49
C GLY A 321 13.60 3.00 -14.97
N GLY A 322 14.77 2.64 -14.41
CA GLY A 322 14.99 2.59 -12.97
C GLY A 322 14.83 3.94 -12.28
N VAL A 323 15.38 5.01 -12.89
CA VAL A 323 15.17 6.40 -12.41
C VAL A 323 13.70 6.76 -12.39
N ALA A 324 13.00 6.51 -13.49
CA ALA A 324 11.59 6.84 -13.66
C ALA A 324 10.70 6.06 -12.67
N TRP A 325 10.93 4.75 -12.56
CA TRP A 325 10.13 3.86 -11.71
C TRP A 325 10.17 4.26 -10.23
N ILE A 326 11.37 4.49 -9.67
CA ILE A 326 11.52 4.94 -8.27
C ILE A 326 10.90 6.32 -8.07
N THR A 327 11.08 7.25 -9.02
CA THR A 327 10.51 8.60 -8.95
C THR A 327 8.99 8.56 -8.87
N VAL A 328 8.34 7.79 -9.75
CA VAL A 328 6.87 7.64 -9.73
C VAL A 328 6.42 6.91 -8.48
N ALA A 329 6.99 5.72 -8.19
CA ALA A 329 6.59 4.89 -7.06
C ALA A 329 6.64 5.66 -5.72
N ASN A 330 7.69 6.46 -5.50
CA ASN A 330 7.79 7.30 -4.31
C ASN A 330 6.79 8.47 -4.31
N SER A 331 6.56 9.10 -5.46
CA SER A 331 5.65 10.26 -5.55
C SER A 331 4.21 9.84 -5.25
N VAL A 332 3.73 8.74 -5.85
CA VAL A 332 2.38 8.24 -5.60
C VAL A 332 2.23 7.67 -4.18
N THR A 333 3.28 7.04 -3.62
CA THR A 333 3.26 6.53 -2.23
C THR A 333 3.14 7.67 -1.23
N VAL A 334 3.91 8.74 -1.40
CA VAL A 334 3.85 9.90 -0.51
C VAL A 334 2.52 10.63 -0.65
N ALA A 335 2.00 10.79 -1.86
CA ALA A 335 0.67 11.37 -2.08
C ALA A 335 -0.43 10.57 -1.36
N ALA A 336 -0.39 9.24 -1.45
CA ALA A 336 -1.31 8.36 -0.73
C ALA A 336 -1.16 8.49 0.80
N GLN A 337 0.07 8.51 1.33
CA GLN A 337 0.31 8.68 2.77
C GLN A 337 -0.19 10.02 3.30
N LEU A 338 0.05 11.11 2.57
CA LEU A 338 -0.39 12.45 2.97
C LEU A 338 -1.91 12.67 2.83
N SER A 339 -2.60 11.84 2.06
CA SER A 339 -4.07 11.89 1.96
C SER A 339 -4.80 11.17 3.10
N LEU A 340 -4.07 10.56 4.03
CA LEU A 340 -4.59 9.72 5.10
C LEU A 340 -4.24 10.29 6.47
N PRO A 341 -5.22 10.61 7.35
CA PRO A 341 -4.94 10.96 8.73
C PRO A 341 -4.37 9.77 9.51
N ASP A 342 -3.69 10.05 10.63
CA ASP A 342 -2.91 9.08 11.40
C ASP A 342 -3.74 7.85 11.83
N TRP A 343 -4.99 8.07 12.26
CA TRP A 343 -5.85 7.02 12.80
C TRP A 343 -6.29 5.97 11.76
N VAL A 344 -6.31 6.30 10.44
CA VAL A 344 -6.70 5.37 9.36
C VAL A 344 -5.52 5.02 8.44
N ARG A 345 -4.35 5.65 8.64
CA ARG A 345 -3.19 5.54 7.73
C ARG A 345 -2.77 4.10 7.48
N ALA A 346 -2.70 3.27 8.51
CA ALA A 346 -2.30 1.86 8.36
C ALA A 346 -3.26 1.09 7.43
N ARG A 347 -4.57 1.28 7.61
CA ARG A 347 -5.63 0.61 6.82
C ARG A 347 -5.67 1.15 5.39
N GLY A 348 -5.60 2.47 5.22
CA GLY A 348 -5.56 3.11 3.91
C GLY A 348 -4.32 2.69 3.10
N MET A 349 -3.16 2.58 3.75
CA MET A 349 -1.93 2.11 3.12
C MET A 349 -1.97 0.61 2.79
N SER A 350 -2.70 -0.21 3.56
CA SER A 350 -2.93 -1.61 3.20
C SER A 350 -3.76 -1.71 1.92
N ILE A 351 -4.84 -0.92 1.78
CA ILE A 351 -5.65 -0.86 0.55
C ILE A 351 -4.82 -0.33 -0.63
N TYR A 352 -3.99 0.68 -0.40
CA TYR A 352 -3.04 1.20 -1.39
C TYR A 352 -2.06 0.11 -1.86
N GLN A 353 -1.50 -0.67 -0.93
CA GLN A 353 -0.60 -1.78 -1.26
C GLN A 353 -1.32 -2.90 -2.02
N MET A 354 -2.57 -3.20 -1.67
CA MET A 354 -3.41 -4.12 -2.44
C MET A 354 -3.61 -3.62 -3.89
N ALA A 355 -3.83 -2.32 -4.08
CA ALA A 355 -3.96 -1.75 -5.41
C ALA A 355 -2.66 -1.88 -6.24
N ILE A 356 -1.48 -1.67 -5.63
CA ILE A 356 -0.17 -1.91 -6.29
C ILE A 356 -0.06 -3.38 -6.71
N MET A 357 -0.25 -4.29 -5.77
CA MET A 357 -0.02 -5.71 -6.02
C MET A 357 -1.07 -6.31 -6.96
N GLY A 358 -2.34 -5.92 -6.80
CA GLY A 358 -3.42 -6.33 -7.69
C GLY A 358 -3.23 -5.83 -9.12
N SER A 359 -2.88 -4.56 -9.29
CA SER A 359 -2.60 -4.02 -10.63
C SER A 359 -1.34 -4.61 -11.26
N SER A 360 -0.28 -4.87 -10.45
CA SER A 360 0.91 -5.58 -10.93
C SER A 360 0.61 -7.01 -11.35
N ALA A 361 -0.18 -7.75 -10.58
CA ALA A 361 -0.59 -9.11 -10.91
C ALA A 361 -1.40 -9.16 -12.21
N LEU A 362 -2.41 -8.27 -12.34
CA LEU A 362 -3.22 -8.15 -13.54
C LEU A 362 -2.39 -7.70 -14.75
N GLY A 363 -1.48 -6.74 -14.54
CA GLY A 363 -0.58 -6.24 -15.58
C GLY A 363 0.34 -7.34 -16.11
N ALA A 364 0.98 -8.10 -15.21
CA ALA A 364 1.85 -9.21 -15.61
C ALA A 364 1.09 -10.24 -16.44
N LEU A 365 -0.12 -10.65 -15.99
CA LEU A 365 -0.95 -11.59 -16.71
C LEU A 365 -1.37 -11.04 -18.09
N ALA A 366 -1.89 -9.80 -18.15
CA ALA A 366 -2.36 -9.20 -19.38
C ALA A 366 -1.23 -9.03 -20.41
N TRP A 367 -0.10 -8.47 -20.00
CA TRP A 367 1.03 -8.24 -20.90
C TRP A 367 1.75 -9.53 -21.29
N GLY A 368 1.78 -10.54 -20.40
CA GLY A 368 2.23 -11.88 -20.72
C GLY A 368 1.37 -12.53 -21.80
N GLN A 369 0.04 -12.41 -21.68
CA GLN A 369 -0.92 -12.95 -22.66
C GLN A 369 -0.83 -12.23 -24.02
N ILE A 370 -0.66 -10.90 -24.03
CA ILE A 370 -0.44 -10.15 -25.27
C ILE A 370 0.89 -10.57 -25.93
N ALA A 371 1.94 -10.81 -25.13
CA ALA A 371 3.20 -11.30 -25.64
C ALA A 371 3.09 -12.71 -26.26
N GLU A 372 2.25 -13.58 -25.69
CA GLU A 372 1.95 -14.91 -26.23
C GLU A 372 1.26 -14.85 -27.59
N TRP A 373 0.30 -13.95 -27.76
CA TRP A 373 -0.46 -13.78 -29.00
C TRP A 373 0.31 -13.05 -30.10
N THR A 374 1.31 -12.26 -29.74
CA THR A 374 2.02 -11.40 -30.68
C THR A 374 3.54 -11.60 -30.61
N SER A 375 4.20 -10.80 -29.79
CA SER A 375 5.61 -10.93 -29.45
C SER A 375 5.93 -10.12 -28.21
N VAL A 376 7.06 -10.43 -27.53
CA VAL A 376 7.49 -9.67 -26.35
C VAL A 376 7.72 -8.18 -26.66
N PRO A 377 8.43 -7.78 -27.74
CA PRO A 377 8.55 -6.38 -28.10
C PRO A 377 7.22 -5.68 -28.36
N THR A 378 6.29 -6.34 -29.06
CA THR A 378 4.95 -5.78 -29.33
C THR A 378 4.18 -5.56 -28.05
N SER A 379 4.20 -6.51 -27.11
CA SER A 379 3.55 -6.36 -25.80
C SER A 379 4.14 -5.19 -25.01
N LEU A 380 5.46 -5.00 -25.00
CA LEU A 380 6.10 -3.86 -24.34
C LEU A 380 5.72 -2.51 -24.98
N LEU A 381 5.61 -2.46 -26.32
CA LEU A 381 5.13 -1.25 -27.03
C LEU A 381 3.67 -0.96 -26.69
N CYS A 382 2.81 -1.98 -26.66
CA CYS A 382 1.41 -1.83 -26.23
C CYS A 382 1.30 -1.36 -24.77
N ALA A 383 2.12 -1.90 -23.85
CA ALA A 383 2.17 -1.47 -22.46
C ALA A 383 2.60 0.00 -22.31
N SER A 384 3.56 0.43 -23.13
CA SER A 384 3.99 1.83 -23.18
C SER A 384 2.89 2.76 -23.67
N ALA A 385 2.20 2.38 -24.74
CA ALA A 385 1.05 3.14 -25.27
C ALA A 385 -0.09 3.19 -24.25
N ALA A 386 -0.40 2.06 -23.59
CA ALA A 386 -1.41 2.01 -22.52
C ALA A 386 -1.02 2.84 -21.30
N MET A 387 0.26 2.95 -20.95
CA MET A 387 0.74 3.85 -19.89
C MET A 387 0.47 5.31 -20.24
N LEU A 388 0.77 5.75 -21.47
CA LEU A 388 0.48 7.11 -21.93
C LEU A 388 -1.02 7.38 -21.98
N LEU A 389 -1.82 6.43 -22.46
CA LEU A 389 -3.28 6.52 -22.41
C LEU A 389 -3.79 6.63 -20.98
N GLY A 390 -3.23 5.85 -20.05
CA GLY A 390 -3.53 5.93 -18.62
C GLY A 390 -3.31 7.33 -18.04
N LEU A 391 -2.25 8.03 -18.45
CA LEU A 391 -2.02 9.43 -18.06
C LEU A 391 -3.12 10.36 -18.57
N VAL A 392 -3.55 10.19 -19.82
CA VAL A 392 -4.64 10.98 -20.40
C VAL A 392 -5.96 10.74 -19.66
N VAL A 393 -6.30 9.47 -19.40
CA VAL A 393 -7.53 9.09 -18.68
C VAL A 393 -7.52 9.60 -17.23
N THR A 394 -6.35 9.62 -16.60
CA THR A 394 -6.22 10.05 -15.19
C THR A 394 -5.85 11.54 -15.02
N ARG A 395 -5.80 12.34 -16.10
CA ARG A 395 -5.39 13.75 -16.05
C ARG A 395 -6.20 14.61 -15.08
N ASN A 396 -7.48 14.31 -14.90
CA ASN A 396 -8.39 15.01 -14.00
C ASN A 396 -8.32 14.52 -12.54
N ARG A 397 -7.31 13.70 -12.21
CA ARG A 397 -7.08 13.10 -10.88
C ARG A 397 -5.70 13.52 -10.34
N PRO A 398 -5.49 14.77 -9.93
CA PRO A 398 -4.20 15.26 -9.47
C PRO A 398 -3.79 14.56 -8.14
N LEU A 399 -2.49 14.28 -8.00
CA LEU A 399 -1.91 13.68 -6.78
C LEU A 399 -1.74 14.67 -5.63
N GLY A 400 -1.80 15.96 -5.90
CA GLY A 400 -1.71 17.04 -4.92
C GLY A 400 -2.65 18.17 -5.33
N GLY A 401 -3.44 18.69 -4.39
CA GLY A 401 -4.19 19.94 -4.56
C GLY A 401 -3.41 21.10 -3.95
N GLU A 402 -3.68 22.33 -4.39
CA GLU A 402 -3.07 23.56 -3.86
C GLU A 402 -3.30 23.76 -2.35
N GLN A 403 -4.35 23.17 -1.78
CA GLN A 403 -4.61 23.15 -0.35
C GLN A 403 -4.20 21.81 0.23
N GLN A 404 -3.13 21.81 0.98
CA GLN A 404 -2.76 20.67 1.85
C GLN A 404 -3.91 20.46 2.85
N GLN A 405 -4.55 19.28 2.79
CA GLN A 405 -5.61 18.95 3.77
C GLN A 405 -4.98 18.93 5.16
N ASP A 406 -5.52 19.76 6.05
CA ASP A 406 -5.07 19.78 7.44
C ASP A 406 -5.75 18.62 8.20
N HIS A 407 -4.99 17.55 8.38
CA HIS A 407 -5.40 16.37 9.14
C HIS A 407 -5.05 16.47 10.63
N THR A 408 -4.68 17.66 11.12
CA THR A 408 -4.42 17.86 12.55
C THR A 408 -5.67 17.50 13.34
N PRO A 409 -5.58 16.59 14.34
CA PRO A 409 -6.72 16.26 15.18
C PRO A 409 -7.20 17.50 15.93
N THR A 410 -8.52 17.71 15.96
CA THR A 410 -9.17 18.79 16.71
C THR A 410 -10.27 18.20 17.57
N HIS A 411 -10.46 18.76 18.76
CA HIS A 411 -11.54 18.37 19.69
C HIS A 411 -12.46 19.56 19.93
N PRO A 412 -13.25 19.99 18.90
CA PRO A 412 -14.06 21.19 19.01
C PRO A 412 -15.26 21.06 19.95
N PHE A 413 -15.59 19.84 20.37
CA PHE A 413 -16.74 19.56 21.23
C PHE A 413 -16.34 18.69 22.41
N PRO A 414 -16.96 18.93 23.59
CA PRO A 414 -16.88 17.98 24.68
C PRO A 414 -17.58 16.67 24.31
N GLU A 415 -17.07 15.57 24.82
CA GLU A 415 -17.77 14.28 24.68
C GLU A 415 -19.17 14.38 25.29
N PRO A 416 -20.18 13.78 24.65
CA PRO A 416 -21.54 13.79 25.18
C PRO A 416 -21.61 12.97 26.47
N ILE A 417 -22.18 13.57 27.51
CA ILE A 417 -22.46 12.90 28.78
C ILE A 417 -23.85 12.28 28.68
N PRO A 418 -24.00 10.95 28.61
CA PRO A 418 -25.29 10.32 28.59
C PRO A 418 -25.98 10.41 29.98
N ALA A 419 -27.30 10.56 30.01
CA ALA A 419 -28.06 10.60 31.24
C ALA A 419 -28.00 9.27 32.03
N ASN A 420 -27.84 8.16 31.34
CA ASN A 420 -27.66 6.82 31.92
C ASN A 420 -26.32 6.20 31.45
N ALA A 421 -25.75 5.30 32.25
CA ALA A 421 -24.55 4.57 31.85
C ALA A 421 -24.81 3.78 30.55
N MET A 422 -23.92 3.95 29.58
CA MET A 422 -23.99 3.29 28.27
C MET A 422 -22.87 2.27 28.16
N ALA A 423 -23.20 1.06 27.70
CA ALA A 423 -22.18 0.08 27.37
C ALA A 423 -21.51 0.46 26.01
N PRO A 424 -20.21 0.18 25.85
CA PRO A 424 -19.51 0.46 24.59
C PRO A 424 -20.18 -0.15 23.35
N ASP A 425 -20.80 -1.31 23.49
CA ASP A 425 -21.48 -2.06 22.43
C ASP A 425 -22.95 -1.69 22.23
N ASP A 426 -23.50 -0.77 23.06
CA ASP A 426 -24.87 -0.30 22.89
C ASP A 426 -25.02 0.42 21.54
N GLY A 427 -26.11 0.12 20.82
CA GLY A 427 -26.35 0.70 19.50
C GLY A 427 -27.46 0.00 18.71
N PRO A 428 -27.68 0.41 17.45
CA PRO A 428 -27.07 1.55 16.78
C PRO A 428 -27.42 2.91 17.40
N VAL A 429 -26.49 3.88 17.23
CA VAL A 429 -26.67 5.27 17.68
C VAL A 429 -27.02 6.13 16.48
N MET A 430 -28.14 6.84 16.53
CA MET A 430 -28.55 7.82 15.53
C MET A 430 -28.38 9.24 16.09
N VAL A 431 -27.73 10.09 15.32
CA VAL A 431 -27.56 11.52 15.66
C VAL A 431 -28.30 12.34 14.62
N THR A 432 -29.08 13.32 15.07
CA THR A 432 -29.78 14.27 14.20
C THR A 432 -29.27 15.69 14.46
N LEU A 433 -29.14 16.47 13.40
CA LEU A 433 -28.86 17.91 13.45
C LEU A 433 -29.97 18.66 12.69
N GLU A 434 -30.59 19.63 13.35
CA GLU A 434 -31.65 20.44 12.75
C GLU A 434 -31.11 21.80 12.33
N TYR A 435 -31.31 22.14 11.06
CA TYR A 435 -30.89 23.41 10.45
C TYR A 435 -32.11 24.21 10.02
N GLY A 436 -32.15 25.50 10.38
CA GLY A 436 -33.05 26.48 9.77
C GLY A 436 -32.24 27.32 8.78
N ILE A 437 -32.57 27.28 7.51
CA ILE A 437 -31.83 27.99 6.45
C ILE A 437 -32.79 28.81 5.59
N ASP A 438 -32.26 29.80 4.90
CA ASP A 438 -33.01 30.54 3.88
C ASP A 438 -33.45 29.58 2.76
N PRO A 439 -34.77 29.41 2.51
CA PRO A 439 -35.27 28.53 1.45
C PRO A 439 -34.66 28.84 0.06
N MET A 440 -34.33 30.12 -0.20
CA MET A 440 -33.70 30.52 -1.48
C MET A 440 -32.28 29.98 -1.64
N ARG A 441 -31.60 29.61 -0.54
CA ARG A 441 -30.24 29.04 -0.52
C ARG A 441 -30.22 27.54 -0.34
N GLY A 442 -31.36 26.86 -0.42
CA GLY A 442 -31.49 25.41 -0.25
C GLY A 442 -30.57 24.58 -1.15
N GLY A 443 -30.42 24.97 -2.41
CA GLY A 443 -29.52 24.29 -3.35
C GLY A 443 -28.02 24.41 -3.01
N GLU A 444 -27.58 25.59 -2.52
CA GLU A 444 -26.20 25.78 -2.05
C GLU A 444 -25.94 24.94 -0.80
N PHE A 445 -26.90 24.92 0.13
CA PHE A 445 -26.82 24.10 1.33
C PHE A 445 -26.73 22.61 1.01
N GLN A 446 -27.54 22.09 0.09
CA GLN A 446 -27.47 20.71 -0.35
C GLN A 446 -26.11 20.34 -0.93
N SER A 447 -25.48 21.25 -1.66
CA SER A 447 -24.12 21.02 -2.21
C SER A 447 -23.07 20.85 -1.11
N ILE A 448 -23.10 21.69 -0.07
CA ILE A 448 -22.20 21.57 1.09
C ILE A 448 -22.54 20.31 1.90
N MET A 449 -23.79 19.94 2.00
CA MET A 449 -24.22 18.74 2.72
C MET A 449 -23.81 17.44 2.01
N ALA A 450 -23.57 17.45 0.69
CA ALA A 450 -22.96 16.34 -0.02
C ALA A 450 -21.49 16.10 0.43
N GLU A 451 -20.74 17.17 0.70
CA GLU A 451 -19.41 17.05 1.29
C GLU A 451 -19.47 16.59 2.75
N SER A 452 -20.47 17.08 3.52
CA SER A 452 -20.73 16.64 4.90
C SER A 452 -21.03 15.14 4.95
N ARG A 453 -21.82 14.61 4.01
CA ARG A 453 -22.06 13.17 3.87
C ARG A 453 -20.74 12.39 3.80
N SER A 454 -19.88 12.79 2.88
CA SER A 454 -18.58 12.12 2.72
C SER A 454 -17.71 12.24 3.99
N ALA A 455 -17.75 13.38 4.69
CA ALA A 455 -17.05 13.56 5.96
C ALA A 455 -17.59 12.63 7.06
N ARG A 456 -18.92 12.56 7.25
CA ARG A 456 -19.56 11.66 8.23
C ARG A 456 -19.21 10.20 7.98
N LEU A 457 -19.29 9.79 6.71
CA LEU A 457 -18.94 8.43 6.31
C LEU A 457 -17.44 8.14 6.54
N ARG A 458 -16.54 9.06 6.23
CA ARG A 458 -15.11 8.91 6.54
C ARG A 458 -14.84 8.73 8.03
N LEU A 459 -15.57 9.45 8.89
CA LEU A 459 -15.42 9.37 10.34
C LEU A 459 -16.02 8.09 10.97
N GLY A 460 -16.77 7.30 10.19
CA GLY A 460 -17.28 6.00 10.62
C GLY A 460 -18.80 5.89 10.75
N ALA A 461 -19.56 6.86 10.27
CA ALA A 461 -21.00 6.70 10.14
C ALA A 461 -21.32 5.58 9.14
N VAL A 462 -22.32 4.76 9.44
CA VAL A 462 -22.76 3.64 8.59
C VAL A 462 -23.89 4.04 7.64
N SER A 463 -24.64 5.07 8.01
CA SER A 463 -25.68 5.68 7.17
C SER A 463 -25.70 7.18 7.39
N TRP A 464 -26.21 7.88 6.39
CA TRP A 464 -26.39 9.33 6.41
C TRP A 464 -27.57 9.70 5.51
N GLY A 465 -28.30 10.74 5.90
CA GLY A 465 -29.35 11.33 5.10
C GLY A 465 -29.61 12.78 5.47
N LEU A 466 -30.16 13.52 4.51
CA LEU A 466 -30.62 14.89 4.66
C LEU A 466 -32.08 14.93 4.24
N PHE A 467 -32.93 15.46 5.09
CA PHE A 467 -34.39 15.62 4.86
C PHE A 467 -34.76 17.08 4.96
N GLU A 468 -35.63 17.52 4.09
CA GLU A 468 -36.31 18.82 4.19
C GLU A 468 -37.72 18.61 4.74
N ASP A 469 -38.13 19.50 5.65
CA ASP A 469 -39.45 19.48 6.22
C ASP A 469 -40.47 19.96 5.17
N VAL A 470 -41.42 19.11 4.80
CA VAL A 470 -42.44 19.44 3.80
C VAL A 470 -43.46 20.49 4.27
N GLN A 471 -43.56 20.72 5.59
CA GLN A 471 -44.46 21.71 6.17
C GLN A 471 -43.74 23.04 6.49
N GLN A 472 -42.43 23.01 6.65
CA GLN A 472 -41.61 24.17 6.99
C GLN A 472 -40.44 24.29 5.99
N PRO A 473 -40.65 24.94 4.84
CA PRO A 473 -39.59 25.19 3.88
C PRO A 473 -38.38 25.86 4.54
N GLY A 474 -37.17 25.36 4.23
CA GLY A 474 -35.93 25.84 4.84
C GLY A 474 -35.53 25.14 6.16
N ARG A 475 -36.39 24.27 6.71
CA ARG A 475 -36.02 23.39 7.82
C ARG A 475 -35.45 22.09 7.28
N PHE A 476 -34.18 21.81 7.58
CA PHE A 476 -33.49 20.58 7.17
C PHE A 476 -33.04 19.76 8.38
N VAL A 477 -33.15 18.45 8.27
CA VAL A 477 -32.66 17.50 9.28
C VAL A 477 -31.60 16.60 8.65
N GLU A 478 -30.36 16.78 9.10
CA GLU A 478 -29.29 15.82 8.84
C GLU A 478 -29.40 14.67 9.85
N TYR A 479 -29.33 13.42 9.41
CA TYR A 479 -29.08 12.31 10.32
C TYR A 479 -27.85 11.52 9.89
N PHE A 480 -27.17 10.94 10.86
CA PHE A 480 -26.20 9.89 10.62
C PHE A 480 -26.26 8.84 11.73
N ALA A 481 -25.89 7.60 11.42
CA ALA A 481 -25.90 6.52 12.40
C ALA A 481 -24.54 5.85 12.52
N CYS A 482 -24.23 5.34 13.72
CA CYS A 482 -23.05 4.55 14.06
C CYS A 482 -23.48 3.19 14.58
N ASP A 483 -22.68 2.13 14.38
CA ASP A 483 -23.05 0.79 14.83
C ASP A 483 -23.13 0.68 16.35
N THR A 484 -22.21 1.33 17.07
CA THR A 484 -22.13 1.25 18.54
C THR A 484 -21.86 2.61 19.16
N TRP A 485 -22.10 2.72 20.47
CA TRP A 485 -21.74 3.90 21.26
C TRP A 485 -20.24 4.19 21.22
N ALA A 486 -19.41 3.15 21.32
CA ALA A 486 -17.96 3.30 21.19
C ALA A 486 -17.56 3.85 19.82
N ASP A 487 -18.18 3.41 18.71
CA ASP A 487 -17.89 3.94 17.38
C ASP A 487 -18.31 5.40 17.23
N TYR A 488 -19.39 5.80 17.87
CA TYR A 488 -19.81 7.19 17.93
C TYR A 488 -18.79 8.06 18.68
N LEU A 489 -18.32 7.61 19.86
CA LEU A 489 -17.30 8.35 20.63
C LEU A 489 -15.98 8.47 19.87
N ARG A 490 -15.55 7.43 19.17
CA ARG A 490 -14.33 7.48 18.35
C ARG A 490 -14.37 8.53 17.23
N GLN A 491 -15.55 9.00 16.81
CA GLN A 491 -15.63 10.09 15.82
C GLN A 491 -15.02 11.39 16.35
N PHE A 492 -15.07 11.64 17.65
CA PHE A 492 -14.48 12.83 18.27
C PHE A 492 -12.96 12.81 18.17
N ASP A 493 -12.33 11.64 18.37
CA ASP A 493 -10.87 11.47 18.24
C ASP A 493 -10.39 11.52 16.77
N ARG A 494 -11.28 11.23 15.82
CA ARG A 494 -10.99 11.19 14.38
C ARG A 494 -11.22 12.53 13.68
N PHE A 495 -11.85 13.49 14.37
CA PHE A 495 -12.19 14.79 13.83
C PHE A 495 -10.94 15.63 13.55
N THR A 496 -10.87 16.25 12.38
CA THR A 496 -9.70 16.99 11.91
C THR A 496 -10.02 18.47 11.68
N ALA A 497 -8.99 19.30 11.53
CA ALA A 497 -9.14 20.72 11.17
C ALA A 497 -9.94 20.92 9.87
N MET A 498 -9.78 20.03 8.89
CA MET A 498 -10.58 20.03 7.66
C MET A 498 -12.07 19.80 7.95
N ASP A 499 -12.40 18.85 8.83
CA ASP A 499 -13.79 18.56 9.18
C ASP A 499 -14.39 19.73 9.98
N GLN A 500 -13.59 20.44 10.77
CA GLN A 500 -13.98 21.65 11.48
C GLN A 500 -14.28 22.80 10.53
N GLN A 501 -13.48 22.99 9.48
CA GLN A 501 -13.74 23.98 8.44
C GLN A 501 -15.06 23.70 7.71
N LEU A 502 -15.28 22.43 7.31
CA LEU A 502 -16.53 22.01 6.68
C LEU A 502 -17.74 22.24 7.60
N GLN A 503 -17.57 22.00 8.90
CA GLN A 503 -18.61 22.29 9.88
C GLN A 503 -18.91 23.78 9.97
N ALA A 504 -17.89 24.64 10.02
CA ALA A 504 -18.09 26.09 10.04
C ALA A 504 -18.84 26.55 8.78
N MET A 505 -18.47 26.03 7.60
CA MET A 505 -19.17 26.36 6.35
C MET A 505 -20.65 25.99 6.38
N ARG A 506 -21.04 24.79 6.85
CA ARG A 506 -22.45 24.39 6.91
C ARG A 506 -23.23 25.14 8.01
N TYR A 507 -22.58 25.49 9.14
CA TYR A 507 -23.21 26.27 10.20
C TYR A 507 -23.48 27.73 9.78
N ALA A 508 -22.67 28.29 8.85
CA ALA A 508 -22.90 29.61 8.29
C ALA A 508 -24.21 29.74 7.48
N PHE A 509 -24.85 28.64 7.12
CA PHE A 509 -26.19 28.65 6.51
C PHE A 509 -27.31 28.72 7.55
N HIS A 510 -27.04 28.37 8.82
CA HIS A 510 -28.07 28.35 9.86
C HIS A 510 -28.48 29.76 10.26
N LEU A 511 -29.77 30.03 10.28
CA LEU A 511 -30.34 31.37 10.57
C LEU A 511 -30.52 31.66 12.07
N GLY A 512 -30.37 30.67 12.93
CA GLY A 512 -30.51 30.83 14.39
C GLY A 512 -29.27 31.49 15.01
N GLU A 513 -29.46 32.21 16.13
CA GLU A 513 -28.36 32.70 16.97
C GLU A 513 -27.63 31.53 17.67
N ASP A 514 -28.38 30.49 18.03
CA ASP A 514 -27.87 29.26 18.63
C ASP A 514 -27.37 28.28 17.52
N PRO A 515 -26.38 27.43 17.82
CA PRO A 515 -25.94 26.41 16.88
C PRO A 515 -27.06 25.39 16.58
N PRO A 516 -27.01 24.69 15.41
CA PRO A 516 -28.00 23.68 15.06
C PRO A 516 -28.25 22.68 16.18
N ARG A 517 -29.50 22.39 16.49
CA ARG A 517 -29.89 21.48 17.56
C ARG A 517 -29.42 20.07 17.26
N ILE A 518 -28.67 19.48 18.21
CA ILE A 518 -28.13 18.11 18.08
C ILE A 518 -28.88 17.19 19.02
N SER A 519 -29.53 16.16 18.48
CA SER A 519 -30.19 15.10 19.27
C SER A 519 -29.54 13.76 19.01
N ARG A 520 -29.47 12.92 20.05
CA ARG A 520 -28.80 11.61 20.00
C ARG A 520 -29.79 10.55 20.48
N PHE A 521 -29.93 9.50 19.68
CA PHE A 521 -30.87 8.42 19.93
C PHE A 521 -30.11 7.09 19.90
N ILE A 522 -30.49 6.18 20.79
CA ILE A 522 -30.00 4.81 20.80
C ILE A 522 -31.15 3.86 20.50
N ALA A 523 -30.94 2.92 19.61
CA ALA A 523 -31.93 1.92 19.33
C ALA A 523 -32.16 1.02 20.56
N ARG A 524 -33.41 0.78 20.91
CA ARG A 524 -33.84 -0.17 21.93
C ARG A 524 -34.54 -1.32 21.23
N HIS A 525 -33.94 -2.51 21.27
CA HIS A 525 -34.64 -3.70 20.81
C HIS A 525 -35.68 -4.11 21.85
N PRO A 526 -36.92 -4.47 21.45
CA PRO A 526 -37.83 -5.08 22.36
C PRO A 526 -37.22 -6.34 22.97
N PRO A 527 -37.49 -6.67 24.24
CA PRO A 527 -36.99 -7.91 24.84
C PRO A 527 -37.37 -9.09 23.94
N ALA A 528 -36.41 -10.01 23.69
CA ALA A 528 -36.68 -11.22 22.93
C ALA A 528 -37.83 -11.97 23.63
N ARG A 529 -38.92 -12.23 22.88
CA ARG A 529 -40.06 -13.00 23.37
C ARG A 529 -39.68 -14.45 23.58
#